data_d82589f3592f93b345d5073ac15f0a24
#
_entry.id   d82589f3592f93b345d5073ac15f0a24
#
_cell.length_a   1.000
_cell.length_b   1.000
_cell.length_c   1.000
_cell.angle_alpha   90.00
_cell.angle_beta   90.00
_cell.angle_gamma   90.00
#
_symmetry.space_group_name_H-M   'P 1'
#
loop_
_entity.id
_entity.type
_entity.pdbx_description
1 polymer ?
#
loop_
_entity_poly.entity_id
_entity_poly.type
_entity_poly.pdbx_seq_one_letter_code
_entity_poly.pdbx_strand_id
1 'polypeptide(L)'
;MLLKNKRFLPLFITQFFGAFNDNMLKTAIMAFITYNLTLNRDHEGMLLNFISILFILPFFFLSATAGQLADKYHRDKIAKILKCAEFILMVLTAIAVFFKFYSGLIIILFFMSIQSAFFGPVKYSIIPQHLEECELIEGNAIIDGATYFSILLGTILGAHITSPEITVGILVFCSLLGMLSSFKIPSAPAPRPDLTMSFNIFKTIKLTLKKISEIRSIYITILGLSWFWALGAVILTQLYPMCSDLLGLSRNAVAVFMFIFSLGMAAGTFICTKVMRGIVHPTFVPLSSIGIGIATFFLYLFTKDYITPESQIRTVTFFKSLPGIKLSFVLFFLAFFGGMYIVPLNAFLQNKAPKKYLATIIAGNNIMNAVGIVIFSAVVLGLFKIGFILSDIFFLISIICLCVSLYILTIIPDALPRSMAQSILSLIFKMEVTGLENYEKAGKRVLIIANHTSLLDGLLVASFMPEKLIFAINTTIAKKW
;
A
#
# COMPACT_ATOMS: atom_id res chain seq x y z
N MET A 1 4.11 17.59 13.38
CA MET A 1 4.78 16.30 13.11
C MET A 1 4.07 15.20 13.92
N LEU A 2 3.27 14.39 13.26
CA LEU A 2 2.35 13.40 13.86
C LEU A 2 3.06 12.34 14.74
N LEU A 3 4.29 11.96 14.40
CA LEU A 3 5.08 10.98 15.19
C LEU A 3 5.41 11.43 16.63
N LYS A 4 5.25 12.71 16.97
CA LYS A 4 5.39 13.19 18.35
C LYS A 4 4.03 13.27 19.08
N ASN A 5 2.93 13.01 18.36
CA ASN A 5 1.59 13.17 18.91
C ASN A 5 1.11 11.88 19.58
N LYS A 6 0.71 11.97 20.85
CA LYS A 6 0.21 10.82 21.64
C LYS A 6 -1.06 10.18 21.05
N ARG A 7 -1.80 10.88 20.20
CA ARG A 7 -2.99 10.34 19.52
C ARG A 7 -2.66 9.46 18.32
N PHE A 8 -1.46 9.58 17.71
CA PHE A 8 -1.07 8.85 16.50
C PHE A 8 0.07 7.86 16.73
N LEU A 9 1.10 8.23 17.52
CA LEU A 9 2.29 7.43 17.74
C LEU A 9 2.00 5.98 18.20
N PRO A 10 1.06 5.71 19.14
CA PRO A 10 0.76 4.34 19.55
C PRO A 10 0.24 3.47 18.42
N LEU A 11 -0.64 4.02 17.56
CA LEU A 11 -1.16 3.30 16.40
C LEU A 11 -0.04 2.99 15.38
N PHE A 12 0.84 3.96 15.14
CA PHE A 12 2.02 3.81 14.28
C PHE A 12 2.93 2.67 14.75
N ILE A 13 3.34 2.67 16.02
CA ILE A 13 4.21 1.64 16.60
C ILE A 13 3.53 0.27 16.51
N THR A 14 2.25 0.20 16.87
CA THR A 14 1.45 -1.02 16.81
C THR A 14 1.38 -1.60 15.40
N GLN A 15 1.20 -0.76 14.38
CA GLN A 15 1.18 -1.15 12.98
C GLN A 15 2.56 -1.58 12.47
N PHE A 16 3.60 -0.82 12.82
CA PHE A 16 4.97 -1.09 12.39
C PHE A 16 5.41 -2.49 12.80
N PHE A 17 5.32 -2.80 14.09
CA PHE A 17 5.72 -4.11 14.60
C PHE A 17 4.80 -5.24 14.14
N GLY A 18 3.51 -4.99 13.93
CA GLY A 18 2.60 -5.98 13.37
C GLY A 18 2.97 -6.37 11.94
N ALA A 19 3.16 -5.39 11.05
CA ALA A 19 3.57 -5.65 9.68
C ALA A 19 4.96 -6.31 9.60
N PHE A 20 5.86 -5.95 10.51
CA PHE A 20 7.17 -6.58 10.64
C PHE A 20 7.04 -8.06 11.00
N ASN A 21 6.29 -8.39 12.05
CA ASN A 21 6.09 -9.77 12.51
C ASN A 21 5.42 -10.65 11.46
N ASP A 22 4.38 -10.15 10.77
CA ASP A 22 3.71 -10.86 9.69
C ASP A 22 4.69 -11.34 8.63
N ASN A 23 5.56 -10.45 8.17
CA ASN A 23 6.47 -10.74 7.08
C ASN A 23 7.70 -11.51 7.53
N MET A 24 8.22 -11.23 8.73
CA MET A 24 9.34 -11.98 9.29
C MET A 24 8.95 -13.44 9.56
N LEU A 25 7.80 -13.69 10.18
CA LEU A 25 7.32 -15.04 10.45
C LEU A 25 7.09 -15.82 9.15
N LYS A 26 6.34 -15.24 8.20
CA LYS A 26 6.07 -15.87 6.90
C LYS A 26 7.37 -16.25 6.18
N THR A 27 8.31 -15.32 6.08
CA THR A 27 9.56 -15.53 5.35
C THR A 27 10.48 -16.50 6.09
N ALA A 28 10.53 -16.45 7.42
CA ALA A 28 11.31 -17.40 8.22
C ALA A 28 10.78 -18.84 8.06
N ILE A 29 9.47 -19.05 8.03
CA ILE A 29 8.87 -20.36 7.77
C ILE A 29 9.22 -20.86 6.37
N MET A 30 9.11 -19.98 5.35
CA MET A 30 9.50 -20.32 3.98
C MET A 30 10.99 -20.68 3.87
N ALA A 31 11.87 -19.87 4.47
CA ALA A 31 13.31 -20.14 4.50
C ALA A 31 13.61 -21.45 5.23
N PHE A 32 12.96 -21.70 6.36
CA PHE A 32 13.12 -22.93 7.12
C PHE A 32 12.75 -24.18 6.29
N ILE A 33 11.64 -24.13 5.55
CA ILE A 33 11.20 -25.23 4.67
C ILE A 33 12.24 -25.47 3.57
N THR A 34 12.72 -24.41 2.92
CA THR A 34 13.70 -24.49 1.84
C THR A 34 15.04 -25.07 2.29
N TYR A 35 15.50 -24.74 3.52
CA TYR A 35 16.85 -25.11 3.96
C TYR A 35 16.91 -26.40 4.82
N ASN A 36 15.81 -26.77 5.49
CA ASN A 36 15.84 -27.87 6.47
C ASN A 36 15.00 -29.09 6.06
N LEU A 37 14.09 -28.96 5.11
CA LEU A 37 13.33 -30.07 4.59
C LEU A 37 13.95 -30.55 3.28
N THR A 38 14.41 -31.79 3.23
CA THR A 38 14.91 -32.45 2.01
C THR A 38 13.76 -32.83 1.10
N LEU A 39 13.03 -31.83 0.60
CA LEU A 39 11.93 -32.02 -0.34
C LEU A 39 12.44 -31.96 -1.78
N ASN A 40 11.79 -32.71 -2.67
CA ASN A 40 11.98 -32.53 -4.10
C ASN A 40 11.53 -31.11 -4.49
N ARG A 41 12.19 -30.49 -5.48
CA ARG A 41 11.91 -29.09 -5.91
C ARG A 41 10.42 -28.82 -6.19
N ASP A 42 9.70 -29.79 -6.76
CA ASP A 42 8.26 -29.66 -7.04
C ASP A 42 7.43 -29.57 -5.75
N HIS A 43 7.72 -30.43 -4.76
CA HIS A 43 7.03 -30.42 -3.48
C HIS A 43 7.37 -29.16 -2.65
N GLU A 44 8.62 -28.70 -2.70
CA GLU A 44 9.03 -27.43 -2.10
C GLU A 44 8.23 -26.26 -2.67
N GLY A 45 8.20 -26.14 -4.00
CA GLY A 45 7.46 -25.08 -4.69
C GLY A 45 5.96 -25.10 -4.39
N MET A 46 5.34 -26.30 -4.34
CA MET A 46 3.94 -26.45 -3.93
C MET A 46 3.68 -25.97 -2.51
N LEU A 47 4.56 -26.32 -1.56
CA LEU A 47 4.41 -25.93 -0.16
C LEU A 47 4.58 -24.43 0.05
N LEU A 48 5.55 -23.79 -0.62
CA LEU A 48 5.76 -22.35 -0.58
C LEU A 48 4.56 -21.57 -1.15
N ASN A 49 3.99 -22.06 -2.27
CA ASN A 49 2.77 -21.50 -2.84
C ASN A 49 1.57 -21.69 -1.89
N PHE A 50 1.43 -22.86 -1.28
CA PHE A 50 0.38 -23.14 -0.30
C PHE A 50 0.45 -22.17 0.88
N ILE A 51 1.64 -21.90 1.44
CA ILE A 51 1.86 -20.94 2.52
C ILE A 51 1.44 -19.53 2.11
N SER A 52 1.76 -19.14 0.88
CA SER A 52 1.39 -17.82 0.35
C SER A 52 -0.13 -17.68 0.21
N ILE A 53 -0.80 -18.70 -0.30
CA ILE A 53 -2.27 -18.73 -0.42
C ILE A 53 -2.91 -18.74 0.98
N LEU A 54 -2.39 -19.56 1.88
CA LEU A 54 -2.89 -19.66 3.26
C LEU A 54 -2.85 -18.31 3.99
N PHE A 55 -1.83 -17.51 3.71
CA PHE A 55 -1.69 -16.17 4.29
C PHE A 55 -2.68 -15.15 3.72
N ILE A 56 -3.07 -15.27 2.43
CA ILE A 56 -4.00 -14.32 1.78
C ILE A 56 -5.47 -14.71 2.01
N LEU A 57 -5.76 -15.99 2.19
CA LEU A 57 -7.11 -16.53 2.27
C LEU A 57 -8.00 -15.85 3.34
N PRO A 58 -7.54 -15.62 4.59
CA PRO A 58 -8.34 -14.93 5.60
C PRO A 58 -8.72 -13.49 5.22
N PHE A 59 -7.88 -12.76 4.48
CA PHE A 59 -8.21 -11.41 4.03
C PHE A 59 -9.42 -11.40 3.10
N PHE A 60 -9.57 -12.42 2.26
CA PHE A 60 -10.75 -12.55 1.40
C PHE A 60 -12.01 -12.91 2.18
N PHE A 61 -11.95 -13.96 3.00
CA PHE A 61 -13.14 -14.49 3.66
C PHE A 61 -13.57 -13.72 4.91
N LEU A 62 -12.62 -13.19 5.69
CA LEU A 62 -12.91 -12.66 7.01
C LEU A 62 -12.92 -11.13 7.08
N SER A 63 -12.37 -10.41 6.09
CA SER A 63 -12.33 -8.94 6.13
C SER A 63 -13.72 -8.32 6.26
N ALA A 64 -14.74 -8.84 5.55
CA ALA A 64 -16.11 -8.30 5.67
C ALA A 64 -16.65 -8.41 7.11
N THR A 65 -16.41 -9.54 7.77
CA THR A 65 -16.81 -9.76 9.18
C THR A 65 -16.00 -8.84 10.10
N ALA A 66 -14.69 -8.67 9.82
CA ALA A 66 -13.81 -7.76 10.55
C ALA A 66 -14.30 -6.30 10.45
N GLY A 67 -14.74 -5.88 9.26
CA GLY A 67 -15.32 -4.55 9.06
C GLY A 67 -16.60 -4.32 9.86
N GLN A 68 -17.50 -5.31 9.89
CA GLN A 68 -18.71 -5.23 10.72
C GLN A 68 -18.36 -5.17 12.22
N LEU A 69 -17.38 -5.94 12.66
CA LEU A 69 -16.92 -5.93 14.04
C LEU A 69 -16.37 -4.54 14.43
N ALA A 70 -15.54 -3.95 13.57
CA ALA A 70 -14.94 -2.63 13.78
C ALA A 70 -15.94 -1.47 13.68
N ASP A 71 -17.09 -1.67 13.01
CA ASP A 71 -18.18 -0.69 13.02
C ASP A 71 -19.09 -0.85 14.24
N LYS A 72 -19.19 -2.06 14.83
CA LYS A 72 -20.05 -2.38 15.98
C LYS A 72 -19.41 -2.11 17.33
N TYR A 73 -18.13 -2.37 17.48
CA TYR A 73 -17.40 -2.28 18.73
C TYR A 73 -16.34 -1.18 18.73
N HIS A 74 -15.88 -0.81 19.91
CA HIS A 74 -14.79 0.15 20.09
C HIS A 74 -13.52 -0.35 19.38
N ARG A 75 -13.01 0.40 18.44
CA ARG A 75 -11.88 0.02 17.58
C ARG A 75 -10.57 -0.12 18.35
N ASP A 76 -10.36 0.75 19.37
CA ASP A 76 -9.21 0.66 20.25
C ASP A 76 -9.22 -0.65 21.07
N LYS A 77 -10.39 -1.09 21.55
CA LYS A 77 -10.51 -2.36 22.28
C LYS A 77 -10.23 -3.55 21.37
N ILE A 78 -10.75 -3.54 20.13
CA ILE A 78 -10.45 -4.59 19.15
C ILE A 78 -8.95 -4.63 18.85
N ALA A 79 -8.32 -3.47 18.62
CA ALA A 79 -6.88 -3.40 18.39
C ALA A 79 -6.07 -4.01 19.52
N LYS A 80 -6.41 -3.74 20.79
CA LYS A 80 -5.77 -4.32 21.98
C LYS A 80 -5.92 -5.85 22.01
N ILE A 81 -7.14 -6.37 21.81
CA ILE A 81 -7.40 -7.82 21.78
C ILE A 81 -6.60 -8.49 20.68
N LEU A 82 -6.59 -7.94 19.46
CA LEU A 82 -5.83 -8.48 18.34
C LEU A 82 -4.33 -8.49 18.61
N LYS A 83 -3.79 -7.46 19.27
CA LYS A 83 -2.36 -7.41 19.61
C LYS A 83 -1.98 -8.33 20.74
N CYS A 84 -2.86 -8.57 21.71
CA CYS A 84 -2.68 -9.65 22.68
C CYS A 84 -2.68 -11.03 22.00
N ALA A 85 -3.59 -11.27 21.05
CA ALA A 85 -3.61 -12.52 20.28
C ALA A 85 -2.32 -12.69 19.46
N GLU A 86 -1.81 -11.63 18.81
CA GLU A 86 -0.53 -11.64 18.10
C GLU A 86 0.62 -12.05 19.02
N PHE A 87 0.72 -11.44 20.20
CA PHE A 87 1.74 -11.78 21.17
C PHE A 87 1.66 -13.25 21.61
N ILE A 88 0.46 -13.76 21.90
CA ILE A 88 0.24 -15.18 22.24
C ILE A 88 0.70 -16.08 21.08
N LEU A 89 0.37 -15.75 19.83
CA LEU A 89 0.81 -16.51 18.65
C LEU A 89 2.34 -16.53 18.51
N MET A 90 3.03 -15.42 18.82
CA MET A 90 4.50 -15.38 18.80
C MET A 90 5.11 -16.22 19.93
N VAL A 91 4.51 -16.25 21.10
CA VAL A 91 4.92 -17.16 22.20
C VAL A 91 4.68 -18.63 21.80
N LEU A 92 3.56 -18.95 21.16
CA LEU A 92 3.29 -20.29 20.63
C LEU A 92 4.29 -20.67 19.52
N THR A 93 4.74 -19.69 18.71
CA THR A 93 5.83 -19.89 17.73
C THR A 93 7.12 -20.29 18.44
N ALA A 94 7.46 -19.63 19.58
CA ALA A 94 8.61 -19.97 20.37
C ALA A 94 8.54 -21.42 20.89
N ILE A 95 7.39 -21.81 21.43
CA ILE A 95 7.13 -23.16 21.93
C ILE A 95 7.23 -24.20 20.79
N ALA A 96 6.62 -23.91 19.63
CA ALA A 96 6.66 -24.80 18.46
C ALA A 96 8.10 -25.01 17.95
N VAL A 97 8.92 -23.96 17.92
CA VAL A 97 10.34 -24.05 17.53
C VAL A 97 11.13 -24.86 18.56
N PHE A 98 10.93 -24.60 19.87
CA PHE A 98 11.61 -25.33 20.93
C PHE A 98 11.35 -26.84 20.87
N PHE A 99 10.10 -27.24 20.64
CA PHE A 99 9.70 -28.64 20.49
C PHE A 99 9.89 -29.21 19.08
N LYS A 100 10.46 -28.45 18.15
CA LYS A 100 10.63 -28.81 16.72
C LYS A 100 9.33 -29.21 16.01
N PHE A 101 8.22 -28.64 16.47
CA PHE A 101 6.87 -28.90 15.90
C PHE A 101 6.61 -27.99 14.70
N TYR A 102 7.25 -28.27 13.58
CA TYR A 102 7.25 -27.41 12.39
C TYR A 102 5.90 -27.30 11.68
N SER A 103 5.08 -28.36 11.71
CA SER A 103 3.69 -28.31 11.19
C SER A 103 2.84 -27.30 11.95
N GLY A 104 3.11 -27.10 13.25
CA GLY A 104 2.46 -26.10 14.07
C GLY A 104 2.74 -24.67 13.61
N LEU A 105 3.91 -24.39 13.02
CA LEU A 105 4.24 -23.07 12.50
C LEU A 105 3.30 -22.64 11.35
N ILE A 106 2.88 -23.57 10.50
CA ILE A 106 1.94 -23.30 9.41
C ILE A 106 0.56 -22.95 9.98
N ILE A 107 0.14 -23.66 11.02
CA ILE A 107 -1.13 -23.38 11.72
C ILE A 107 -1.08 -22.00 12.39
N ILE A 108 0.03 -21.70 13.08
CA ILE A 108 0.22 -20.39 13.71
C ILE A 108 0.22 -19.27 12.66
N LEU A 109 0.87 -19.46 11.52
CA LEU A 109 0.86 -18.49 10.42
C LEU A 109 -0.57 -18.23 9.91
N PHE A 110 -1.40 -19.25 9.81
CA PHE A 110 -2.81 -19.10 9.44
C PHE A 110 -3.58 -18.24 10.47
N PHE A 111 -3.42 -18.50 11.76
CA PHE A 111 -4.04 -17.67 12.81
C PHE A 111 -3.49 -16.24 12.83
N MET A 112 -2.20 -16.06 12.53
CA MET A 112 -1.59 -14.74 12.38
C MET A 112 -2.22 -13.97 11.22
N SER A 113 -2.44 -14.65 10.10
CA SER A 113 -3.13 -14.06 8.94
C SER A 113 -4.58 -13.67 9.25
N ILE A 114 -5.30 -14.47 10.06
CA ILE A 114 -6.64 -14.11 10.57
C ILE A 114 -6.55 -12.82 11.38
N GLN A 115 -5.61 -12.75 12.33
CA GLN A 115 -5.40 -11.57 13.18
C GLN A 115 -5.15 -10.33 12.33
N SER A 116 -4.28 -10.42 11.31
CA SER A 116 -3.95 -9.32 10.41
C SER A 116 -5.12 -8.91 9.52
N ALA A 117 -5.95 -9.87 9.06
CA ALA A 117 -7.17 -9.59 8.30
C ALA A 117 -8.20 -8.79 9.13
N PHE A 118 -8.28 -9.06 10.43
CA PHE A 118 -9.12 -8.28 11.35
C PHE A 118 -8.52 -6.91 11.69
N PHE A 119 -7.21 -6.82 11.82
CA PHE A 119 -6.54 -5.58 12.18
C PHE A 119 -6.57 -4.52 11.06
N GLY A 120 -6.56 -4.95 9.80
CA GLY A 120 -6.60 -4.04 8.64
C GLY A 120 -7.73 -3.00 8.68
N PRO A 121 -9.02 -3.41 8.70
CA PRO A 121 -10.15 -2.48 8.81
C PRO A 121 -10.13 -1.62 10.07
N VAL A 122 -9.66 -2.17 11.20
CA VAL A 122 -9.57 -1.46 12.48
C VAL A 122 -8.58 -0.31 12.38
N LYS A 123 -7.32 -0.56 11.97
CA LYS A 123 -6.27 0.46 11.93
C LYS A 123 -6.62 1.64 11.02
N TYR A 124 -7.06 1.35 9.78
CA TYR A 124 -7.38 2.41 8.83
C TYR A 124 -8.65 3.18 9.18
N SER A 125 -9.55 2.60 9.97
CA SER A 125 -10.74 3.30 10.46
C SER A 125 -10.50 4.10 11.74
N ILE A 126 -9.42 3.82 12.50
CA ILE A 126 -8.98 4.64 13.65
C ILE A 126 -8.37 5.96 13.16
N ILE A 127 -7.62 5.95 12.05
CA ILE A 127 -6.90 7.14 11.54
C ILE A 127 -7.80 8.38 11.49
N PRO A 128 -8.96 8.38 10.79
CA PRO A 128 -9.81 9.57 10.70
C PRO A 128 -10.65 9.83 11.96
N GLN A 129 -10.53 9.02 13.00
CA GLN A 129 -11.09 9.35 14.33
C GLN A 129 -10.12 10.14 15.18
N HIS A 130 -8.81 9.98 14.95
CA HIS A 130 -7.75 10.59 15.73
C HIS A 130 -7.05 11.74 15.01
N LEU A 131 -7.21 11.86 13.69
CA LEU A 131 -6.60 12.90 12.87
C LEU A 131 -7.67 13.80 12.25
N GLU A 132 -7.30 15.06 12.07
CA GLU A 132 -8.08 16.02 11.32
C GLU A 132 -7.98 15.75 9.80
N GLU A 133 -8.90 16.30 9.02
CA GLU A 133 -8.94 16.07 7.57
C GLU A 133 -7.63 16.48 6.88
N CYS A 134 -7.07 17.63 7.25
CA CYS A 134 -5.79 18.12 6.71
C CYS A 134 -4.58 17.24 7.10
N GLU A 135 -4.69 16.44 8.16
CA GLU A 135 -3.65 15.52 8.63
C GLU A 135 -3.74 14.12 7.99
N LEU A 136 -4.85 13.78 7.30
CA LEU A 136 -5.07 12.44 6.76
C LEU A 136 -4.00 12.05 5.73
N ILE A 137 -3.54 12.98 4.90
CA ILE A 137 -2.47 12.73 3.92
C ILE A 137 -1.17 12.37 4.64
N GLU A 138 -0.75 13.17 5.64
CA GLU A 138 0.46 12.89 6.43
C GLU A 138 0.32 11.57 7.21
N GLY A 139 -0.84 11.33 7.83
CA GLY A 139 -1.11 10.11 8.59
C GLY A 139 -1.03 8.86 7.73
N ASN A 140 -1.67 8.84 6.56
CA ASN A 140 -1.59 7.71 5.64
C ASN A 140 -0.19 7.52 5.07
N ALA A 141 0.50 8.60 4.70
CA ALA A 141 1.87 8.51 4.20
C ALA A 141 2.83 7.88 5.21
N ILE A 142 2.71 8.25 6.49
CA ILE A 142 3.53 7.68 7.56
C ILE A 142 3.19 6.20 7.78
N ILE A 143 1.91 5.84 7.83
CA ILE A 143 1.46 4.45 8.04
C ILE A 143 1.86 3.57 6.85
N ASP A 144 1.62 4.00 5.62
CA ASP A 144 1.93 3.23 4.41
C ASP A 144 3.45 3.11 4.22
N GLY A 145 4.19 4.22 4.35
CA GLY A 145 5.66 4.20 4.27
C GLY A 145 6.30 3.29 5.31
N ALA A 146 5.83 3.36 6.56
CA ALA A 146 6.28 2.48 7.64
C ALA A 146 5.90 1.01 7.38
N THR A 147 4.73 0.74 6.81
CA THR A 147 4.29 -0.61 6.46
C THR A 147 5.23 -1.24 5.44
N TYR A 148 5.57 -0.53 4.36
CA TYR A 148 6.52 -1.04 3.36
C TYR A 148 7.92 -1.26 3.94
N PHE A 149 8.39 -0.34 4.77
CA PHE A 149 9.68 -0.49 5.45
C PHE A 149 9.69 -1.69 6.42
N SER A 150 8.60 -1.91 7.14
CA SER A 150 8.42 -3.07 8.02
C SER A 150 8.37 -4.39 7.26
N ILE A 151 7.66 -4.43 6.12
CA ILE A 151 7.61 -5.59 5.22
C ILE A 151 9.03 -5.95 4.76
N LEU A 152 9.79 -4.94 4.33
CA LEU A 152 11.17 -5.13 3.90
C LEU A 152 12.05 -5.71 5.01
N LEU A 153 12.09 -5.04 6.17
CA LEU A 153 12.91 -5.48 7.30
C LEU A 153 12.52 -6.89 7.76
N GLY A 154 11.22 -7.16 7.90
CA GLY A 154 10.72 -8.48 8.30
C GLY A 154 11.10 -9.55 7.27
N THR A 155 10.95 -9.27 5.98
CA THR A 155 11.31 -10.21 4.90
C THR A 155 12.81 -10.49 4.86
N ILE A 156 13.66 -9.46 4.95
CA ILE A 156 15.12 -9.63 4.94
C ILE A 156 15.58 -10.41 6.16
N LEU A 157 15.16 -10.01 7.35
CA LEU A 157 15.58 -10.68 8.59
C LEU A 157 15.06 -12.12 8.65
N GLY A 158 13.80 -12.36 8.25
CA GLY A 158 13.23 -13.70 8.19
C GLY A 158 13.92 -14.64 7.20
N ALA A 159 14.47 -14.09 6.09
CA ALA A 159 15.19 -14.87 5.09
C ALA A 159 16.64 -15.17 5.47
N HIS A 160 17.30 -14.28 6.21
CA HIS A 160 18.76 -14.35 6.44
C HIS A 160 19.16 -14.83 7.83
N ILE A 161 18.29 -14.70 8.84
CA ILE A 161 18.58 -15.23 10.18
C ILE A 161 18.37 -16.73 10.16
N THR A 162 19.47 -17.48 10.22
CA THR A 162 19.46 -18.96 10.19
C THR A 162 19.17 -19.61 11.55
N SER A 163 19.39 -18.87 12.66
CA SER A 163 19.06 -19.38 14.01
C SER A 163 17.56 -19.20 14.31
N PRO A 164 16.79 -20.30 14.45
CA PRO A 164 15.39 -20.23 14.81
C PRO A 164 15.15 -19.52 16.15
N GLU A 165 16.06 -19.68 17.13
CA GLU A 165 15.97 -19.09 18.47
C GLU A 165 16.06 -17.57 18.42
N ILE A 166 16.99 -17.03 17.62
CA ILE A 166 17.13 -15.58 17.42
C ILE A 166 15.89 -15.03 16.71
N THR A 167 15.42 -15.72 15.67
CA THR A 167 14.23 -15.33 14.91
C THR A 167 13.01 -15.22 15.84
N VAL A 168 12.79 -16.23 16.65
CA VAL A 168 11.68 -16.26 17.62
C VAL A 168 11.84 -15.19 18.69
N GLY A 169 13.05 -14.98 19.21
CA GLY A 169 13.34 -13.92 20.18
C GLY A 169 12.93 -12.53 19.65
N ILE A 170 13.28 -12.23 18.38
CA ILE A 170 12.92 -10.97 17.72
C ILE A 170 11.38 -10.89 17.56
N LEU A 171 10.72 -11.94 17.09
CA LEU A 171 9.26 -11.96 16.88
C LEU A 171 8.50 -11.71 18.20
N VAL A 172 8.88 -12.39 19.29
CA VAL A 172 8.27 -12.19 20.60
C VAL A 172 8.53 -10.78 21.13
N PHE A 173 9.76 -10.27 21.01
CA PHE A 173 10.09 -8.92 21.44
C PHE A 173 9.30 -7.85 20.67
N CYS A 174 9.23 -7.94 19.35
CA CYS A 174 8.49 -7.01 18.52
C CYS A 174 6.97 -7.07 18.77
N SER A 175 6.41 -8.27 18.94
CA SER A 175 4.99 -8.41 19.29
C SER A 175 4.66 -7.84 20.67
N LEU A 176 5.57 -7.98 21.65
CA LEU A 176 5.43 -7.36 22.96
C LEU A 176 5.39 -5.84 22.85
N LEU A 177 6.31 -5.22 22.08
CA LEU A 177 6.31 -3.77 21.86
C LEU A 177 5.02 -3.30 21.17
N GLY A 178 4.55 -4.02 20.15
CA GLY A 178 3.29 -3.76 19.46
C GLY A 178 2.09 -3.85 20.40
N MET A 179 2.04 -4.87 21.25
CA MET A 179 1.00 -5.08 22.25
C MET A 179 1.02 -3.95 23.30
N LEU A 180 2.16 -3.65 23.91
CA LEU A 180 2.27 -2.58 24.91
C LEU A 180 1.89 -1.21 24.34
N SER A 181 2.27 -0.94 23.09
CA SER A 181 1.87 0.29 22.39
C SER A 181 0.35 0.33 22.14
N SER A 182 -0.29 -0.79 21.83
CA SER A 182 -1.72 -0.85 21.57
C SER A 182 -2.58 -0.41 22.77
N PHE A 183 -2.11 -0.62 24.00
CA PHE A 183 -2.81 -0.17 25.21
C PHE A 183 -2.83 1.35 25.34
N LYS A 184 -1.92 2.06 24.66
CA LYS A 184 -1.84 3.54 24.64
C LYS A 184 -2.63 4.16 23.50
N ILE A 185 -3.27 3.37 22.63
CA ILE A 185 -4.17 3.89 21.58
C ILE A 185 -5.36 4.57 22.26
N PRO A 186 -5.62 5.88 21.94
CA PRO A 186 -6.76 6.60 22.52
C PRO A 186 -8.10 5.94 22.18
N SER A 187 -9.14 6.28 22.92
CA SER A 187 -10.48 5.76 22.69
C SER A 187 -10.97 6.03 21.26
N ALA A 188 -11.46 5.01 20.61
CA ALA A 188 -12.01 5.04 19.27
C ALA A 188 -13.40 4.40 19.28
N PRO A 189 -14.46 5.17 19.61
CA PRO A 189 -15.79 4.65 19.87
C PRO A 189 -16.42 4.01 18.63
N ALA A 190 -17.33 3.06 18.89
CA ALA A 190 -18.06 2.36 17.86
C ALA A 190 -19.03 3.32 17.13
N PRO A 191 -18.99 3.40 15.80
CA PRO A 191 -19.93 4.25 15.05
C PRO A 191 -21.33 3.65 14.95
N ARG A 192 -21.49 2.33 15.17
CA ARG A 192 -22.75 1.59 15.04
C ARG A 192 -22.92 0.49 16.09
N PRO A 193 -23.10 0.84 17.38
CA PRO A 193 -23.23 -0.17 18.45
C PRO A 193 -24.46 -1.09 18.26
N ASP A 194 -25.52 -0.60 17.62
CA ASP A 194 -26.78 -1.35 17.39
C ASP A 194 -26.72 -2.26 16.15
N LEU A 195 -25.56 -2.40 15.49
CA LEU A 195 -25.43 -3.24 14.30
C LEU A 195 -25.71 -4.71 14.63
N THR A 196 -26.67 -5.31 13.94
CA THR A 196 -26.86 -6.77 13.96
C THR A 196 -25.82 -7.41 13.05
N MET A 197 -24.92 -8.21 13.66
CA MET A 197 -23.87 -8.90 12.89
C MET A 197 -24.44 -10.14 12.20
N SER A 198 -23.99 -10.35 10.97
CA SER A 198 -24.24 -11.59 10.23
C SER A 198 -22.97 -12.45 10.24
N PHE A 199 -23.08 -13.68 10.72
CA PHE A 199 -21.97 -14.65 10.70
C PHE A 199 -21.89 -15.43 9.38
N ASN A 200 -22.85 -15.24 8.48
CA ASN A 200 -22.79 -15.82 7.13
C ASN A 200 -21.77 -15.03 6.30
N ILE A 201 -20.59 -15.61 6.08
CA ILE A 201 -19.45 -15.01 5.40
C ILE A 201 -19.84 -14.53 3.99
N PHE A 202 -20.47 -15.37 3.19
CA PHE A 202 -20.85 -15.02 1.80
C PHE A 202 -21.89 -13.90 1.74
N LYS A 203 -22.88 -13.95 2.63
CA LYS A 203 -23.89 -12.87 2.75
C LYS A 203 -23.22 -11.56 3.15
N THR A 204 -22.27 -11.61 4.08
CA THR A 204 -21.53 -10.43 4.56
C THR A 204 -20.66 -9.82 3.47
N ILE A 205 -19.93 -10.65 2.72
CA ILE A 205 -19.14 -10.21 1.55
C ILE A 205 -20.06 -9.53 0.52
N LYS A 206 -21.17 -10.17 0.14
CA LYS A 206 -22.12 -9.62 -0.83
C LYS A 206 -22.68 -8.25 -0.38
N LEU A 207 -23.05 -8.12 0.89
CA LEU A 207 -23.55 -6.86 1.45
C LEU A 207 -22.46 -5.78 1.48
N THR A 208 -21.23 -6.13 1.83
CA THR A 208 -20.09 -5.22 1.82
C THR A 208 -19.81 -4.70 0.42
N LEU A 209 -19.73 -5.59 -0.58
CA LEU A 209 -19.51 -5.20 -1.98
C LEU A 209 -20.65 -4.35 -2.54
N LYS A 210 -21.91 -4.69 -2.21
CA LYS A 210 -23.08 -3.87 -2.56
C LYS A 210 -22.93 -2.47 -1.96
N LYS A 211 -22.53 -2.36 -0.70
CA LYS A 211 -22.37 -1.07 -0.01
C LYS A 211 -21.32 -0.17 -0.67
N ILE A 212 -20.23 -0.75 -1.15
CA ILE A 212 -19.19 -0.05 -1.89
C ILE A 212 -19.72 0.47 -3.23
N SER A 213 -20.50 -0.35 -3.96
CA SER A 213 -21.01 0.02 -5.28
C SER A 213 -22.09 1.11 -5.24
N GLU A 214 -22.73 1.36 -4.08
CA GLU A 214 -23.71 2.43 -3.90
C GLU A 214 -23.11 3.84 -4.08
N ILE A 215 -21.79 4.00 -3.82
CA ILE A 215 -21.10 5.29 -3.91
C ILE A 215 -20.02 5.21 -4.98
N ARG A 216 -20.31 5.74 -6.17
CA ARG A 216 -19.42 5.64 -7.35
C ARG A 216 -17.99 6.09 -7.08
N SER A 217 -17.79 7.20 -6.35
CA SER A 217 -16.44 7.71 -6.05
C SER A 217 -15.63 6.73 -5.18
N ILE A 218 -16.28 6.10 -4.19
CA ILE A 218 -15.66 5.07 -3.34
C ILE A 218 -15.33 3.83 -4.15
N TYR A 219 -16.27 3.36 -4.99
CA TYR A 219 -16.06 2.19 -5.83
C TYR A 219 -14.85 2.36 -6.77
N ILE A 220 -14.75 3.50 -7.46
CA ILE A 220 -13.63 3.82 -8.35
C ILE A 220 -12.31 3.91 -7.56
N THR A 221 -12.33 4.53 -6.37
CA THR A 221 -11.14 4.62 -5.51
C THR A 221 -10.65 3.24 -5.09
N ILE A 222 -11.57 2.35 -4.70
CA ILE A 222 -11.23 0.96 -4.33
C ILE A 222 -10.69 0.19 -5.54
N LEU A 223 -11.24 0.36 -6.74
CA LEU A 223 -10.67 -0.23 -7.95
C LEU A 223 -9.23 0.25 -8.19
N GLY A 224 -8.96 1.54 -8.02
CA GLY A 224 -7.60 2.10 -8.12
C GLY A 224 -6.65 1.52 -7.08
N LEU A 225 -7.08 1.40 -5.81
CA LEU A 225 -6.30 0.77 -4.75
C LEU A 225 -6.04 -0.71 -5.05
N SER A 226 -7.05 -1.44 -5.50
CA SER A 226 -6.93 -2.87 -5.84
C SER A 226 -6.00 -3.09 -7.04
N TRP A 227 -6.05 -2.22 -8.04
CA TRP A 227 -5.10 -2.19 -9.15
C TRP A 227 -3.65 -2.04 -8.65
N PHE A 228 -3.41 -1.07 -7.78
CA PHE A 228 -2.08 -0.83 -7.21
C PHE A 228 -1.53 -2.06 -6.45
N TRP A 229 -2.36 -2.68 -5.60
CA TRP A 229 -1.95 -3.85 -4.83
C TRP A 229 -1.71 -5.07 -5.73
N ALA A 230 -2.53 -5.29 -6.76
CA ALA A 230 -2.35 -6.36 -7.74
C ALA A 230 -1.05 -6.17 -8.53
N LEU A 231 -0.79 -4.97 -9.02
CA LEU A 231 0.44 -4.58 -9.71
C LEU A 231 1.68 -4.79 -8.83
N GLY A 232 1.63 -4.28 -7.59
CA GLY A 232 2.72 -4.42 -6.63
C GLY A 232 3.04 -5.87 -6.31
N ALA A 233 2.01 -6.72 -6.12
CA ALA A 233 2.20 -8.14 -5.87
C ALA A 233 2.87 -8.84 -7.06
N VAL A 234 2.46 -8.56 -8.31
CA VAL A 234 3.09 -9.12 -9.50
C VAL A 234 4.56 -8.65 -9.60
N ILE A 235 4.84 -7.36 -9.52
CA ILE A 235 6.21 -6.85 -9.65
C ILE A 235 7.14 -7.44 -8.58
N LEU A 236 6.70 -7.47 -7.32
CA LEU A 236 7.54 -7.99 -6.23
C LEU A 236 7.78 -9.49 -6.35
N THR A 237 6.81 -10.27 -6.82
CA THR A 237 7.02 -11.70 -7.07
C THR A 237 7.96 -11.96 -8.24
N GLN A 238 7.95 -11.10 -9.27
CA GLN A 238 8.85 -11.23 -10.42
C GLN A 238 10.29 -10.78 -10.14
N LEU A 239 10.58 -10.13 -9.01
CA LEU A 239 11.96 -9.79 -8.64
C LEU A 239 12.84 -11.04 -8.43
N TYR A 240 12.27 -12.15 -7.95
CA TYR A 240 13.02 -13.39 -7.74
C TYR A 240 13.50 -13.99 -9.08
N PRO A 241 12.62 -14.33 -10.04
CA PRO A 241 13.06 -14.84 -11.34
C PRO A 241 13.86 -13.80 -12.14
N MET A 242 13.59 -12.51 -11.98
CA MET A 242 14.42 -11.48 -12.59
C MET A 242 15.87 -11.56 -12.10
N CYS A 243 16.10 -11.72 -10.80
CA CYS A 243 17.45 -11.82 -10.26
C CYS A 243 18.13 -13.14 -10.61
N SER A 244 17.45 -14.29 -10.44
CA SER A 244 18.06 -15.63 -10.63
C SER A 244 18.18 -16.00 -12.10
N ASP A 245 17.10 -15.88 -12.85
CA ASP A 245 16.99 -16.51 -14.17
C ASP A 245 17.42 -15.55 -15.29
N LEU A 246 17.13 -14.23 -15.13
CA LEU A 246 17.48 -13.25 -16.13
C LEU A 246 18.84 -12.60 -15.86
N LEU A 247 19.09 -12.13 -14.62
CA LEU A 247 20.28 -11.32 -14.31
C LEU A 247 21.47 -12.18 -13.84
N GLY A 248 21.30 -13.47 -13.59
CA GLY A 248 22.37 -14.36 -13.10
C GLY A 248 22.89 -13.96 -11.72
N LEU A 249 22.04 -13.44 -10.85
CA LEU A 249 22.41 -12.92 -9.53
C LEU A 249 22.05 -13.89 -8.41
N SER A 250 22.74 -13.73 -7.27
CA SER A 250 22.39 -14.45 -6.05
C SER A 250 21.10 -13.90 -5.41
N ARG A 251 20.49 -14.71 -4.53
CA ARG A 251 19.28 -14.30 -3.75
C ARG A 251 19.46 -12.99 -2.99
N ASN A 252 20.68 -12.62 -2.60
CA ASN A 252 20.99 -11.36 -1.90
C ASN A 252 20.67 -10.13 -2.76
N ALA A 253 20.70 -10.23 -4.08
CA ALA A 253 20.35 -9.13 -4.97
C ALA A 253 18.87 -8.75 -4.86
N VAL A 254 17.99 -9.71 -4.62
CA VAL A 254 16.55 -9.45 -4.37
C VAL A 254 16.36 -8.53 -3.16
N ALA A 255 17.10 -8.79 -2.07
CA ALA A 255 17.03 -7.95 -0.87
C ALA A 255 17.48 -6.50 -1.16
N VAL A 256 18.52 -6.31 -1.98
CA VAL A 256 18.98 -4.97 -2.38
C VAL A 256 17.90 -4.26 -3.23
N PHE A 257 17.32 -4.94 -4.21
CA PHE A 257 16.24 -4.36 -5.01
C PHE A 257 14.99 -4.04 -4.16
N MET A 258 14.61 -4.92 -3.24
CA MET A 258 13.52 -4.65 -2.30
C MET A 258 13.82 -3.45 -1.39
N PHE A 259 15.08 -3.28 -0.97
CA PHE A 259 15.51 -2.11 -0.20
C PHE A 259 15.37 -0.82 -1.03
N ILE A 260 15.86 -0.82 -2.28
CA ILE A 260 15.72 0.32 -3.20
C ILE A 260 14.24 0.64 -3.46
N PHE A 261 13.41 -0.37 -3.68
CA PHE A 261 11.97 -0.20 -3.83
C PHE A 261 11.33 0.44 -2.60
N SER A 262 11.69 0.01 -1.40
CA SER A 262 11.15 0.59 -0.15
C SER A 262 11.62 2.03 0.08
N LEU A 263 12.86 2.37 -0.29
CA LEU A 263 13.33 3.76 -0.28
C LEU A 263 12.53 4.62 -1.27
N GLY A 264 12.27 4.12 -2.46
CA GLY A 264 11.42 4.80 -3.45
C GLY A 264 10.02 5.04 -2.90
N MET A 265 9.41 4.03 -2.30
CA MET A 265 8.08 4.14 -1.69
C MET A 265 8.05 5.19 -0.57
N ALA A 266 9.02 5.15 0.35
CA ALA A 266 9.13 6.13 1.43
C ALA A 266 9.35 7.56 0.90
N ALA A 267 10.20 7.74 -0.11
CA ALA A 267 10.41 9.02 -0.77
C ALA A 267 9.12 9.53 -1.44
N GLY A 268 8.41 8.66 -2.17
CA GLY A 268 7.15 8.98 -2.83
C GLY A 268 6.05 9.41 -1.86
N THR A 269 5.86 8.66 -0.76
CA THR A 269 4.89 9.01 0.28
C THR A 269 5.25 10.34 0.94
N PHE A 270 6.53 10.59 1.23
CA PHE A 270 7.00 11.84 1.83
C PHE A 270 6.81 13.05 0.90
N ILE A 271 7.17 12.92 -0.38
CA ILE A 271 6.97 14.01 -1.37
C ILE A 271 5.47 14.27 -1.56
N CYS A 272 4.64 13.21 -1.60
CA CYS A 272 3.19 13.35 -1.67
C CYS A 272 2.64 14.27 -0.56
N THR A 273 3.08 14.10 0.69
CA THR A 273 2.64 14.97 1.79
C THR A 273 3.03 16.41 1.60
N LYS A 274 4.25 16.66 1.12
CA LYS A 274 4.74 18.03 0.87
C LYS A 274 4.00 18.72 -0.26
N VAL A 275 3.68 18.00 -1.33
CA VAL A 275 3.02 18.57 -2.50
C VAL A 275 1.53 18.77 -2.26
N MET A 276 0.86 17.82 -1.60
CA MET A 276 -0.57 17.88 -1.33
C MET A 276 -0.97 18.81 -0.17
N ARG A 277 -0.03 19.09 0.77
CA ARG A 277 -0.24 20.06 1.86
C ARG A 277 -1.56 19.89 2.61
N GLY A 278 -1.97 18.66 2.88
CA GLY A 278 -3.21 18.33 3.58
C GLY A 278 -4.50 18.37 2.75
N ILE A 279 -4.43 18.75 1.47
CA ILE A 279 -5.61 18.74 0.59
C ILE A 279 -5.93 17.30 0.19
N VAL A 280 -7.04 16.78 0.66
CA VAL A 280 -7.49 15.41 0.37
C VAL A 280 -8.20 15.34 -0.98
N HIS A 281 -7.42 15.28 -2.05
CA HIS A 281 -7.94 15.14 -3.42
C HIS A 281 -7.04 14.23 -4.26
N PRO A 282 -7.58 13.38 -5.16
CA PRO A 282 -6.78 12.45 -5.97
C PRO A 282 -6.07 13.12 -7.16
N THR A 283 -5.66 14.39 -7.02
CA THR A 283 -5.07 15.22 -8.10
C THR A 283 -3.80 14.61 -8.69
N PHE A 284 -2.96 13.98 -7.86
CA PHE A 284 -1.68 13.40 -8.30
C PHE A 284 -1.78 11.95 -8.77
N VAL A 285 -2.94 11.31 -8.66
CA VAL A 285 -3.14 9.91 -9.05
C VAL A 285 -2.89 9.67 -10.55
N PRO A 286 -3.39 10.50 -11.49
CA PRO A 286 -3.10 10.31 -12.93
C PRO A 286 -1.61 10.44 -13.24
N LEU A 287 -0.94 11.46 -12.70
CA LEU A 287 0.49 11.68 -12.90
C LEU A 287 1.31 10.50 -12.36
N SER A 288 0.96 10.02 -11.16
CA SER A 288 1.63 8.86 -10.54
C SER A 288 1.41 7.58 -11.35
N SER A 289 0.20 7.36 -11.87
CA SER A 289 -0.12 6.21 -12.71
C SER A 289 0.68 6.23 -14.03
N ILE A 290 0.83 7.40 -14.67
CA ILE A 290 1.70 7.57 -15.84
C ILE A 290 3.16 7.27 -15.47
N GLY A 291 3.64 7.77 -14.34
CA GLY A 291 4.99 7.51 -13.84
C GLY A 291 5.26 6.02 -13.60
N ILE A 292 4.30 5.28 -13.03
CA ILE A 292 4.37 3.82 -12.89
C ILE A 292 4.46 3.15 -14.27
N GLY A 293 3.62 3.56 -15.24
CA GLY A 293 3.62 3.01 -16.59
C GLY A 293 4.96 3.26 -17.32
N ILE A 294 5.53 4.46 -17.20
CA ILE A 294 6.84 4.80 -17.77
C ILE A 294 7.94 3.95 -17.10
N ALA A 295 7.94 3.83 -15.78
CA ALA A 295 8.93 3.03 -15.06
C ALA A 295 8.85 1.54 -15.46
N THR A 296 7.66 0.95 -15.56
CA THR A 296 7.50 -0.43 -16.03
C THR A 296 7.91 -0.60 -17.50
N PHE A 297 7.71 0.40 -18.35
CA PHE A 297 8.23 0.39 -19.72
C PHE A 297 9.76 0.38 -19.77
N PHE A 298 10.42 1.15 -18.91
CA PHE A 298 11.88 1.09 -18.79
C PHE A 298 12.37 -0.23 -18.21
N LEU A 299 11.63 -0.88 -17.30
CA LEU A 299 11.94 -2.26 -16.91
C LEU A 299 11.94 -3.20 -18.11
N TYR A 300 10.92 -3.12 -18.98
CA TYR A 300 10.92 -3.89 -20.23
C TYR A 300 12.15 -3.57 -21.08
N LEU A 301 12.44 -2.29 -21.36
CA LEU A 301 13.57 -1.91 -22.22
C LEU A 301 14.93 -2.39 -21.70
N PHE A 302 15.12 -2.42 -20.38
CA PHE A 302 16.39 -2.81 -19.78
C PHE A 302 16.51 -4.32 -19.53
N THR A 303 15.42 -5.07 -19.69
CA THR A 303 15.40 -6.52 -19.49
C THR A 303 15.24 -7.30 -20.79
N LYS A 304 14.63 -6.75 -21.85
CA LYS A 304 14.30 -7.48 -23.08
C LYS A 304 15.51 -8.01 -23.85
N ASP A 305 16.59 -7.23 -23.90
CA ASP A 305 17.81 -7.56 -24.65
C ASP A 305 18.97 -7.92 -23.70
N TYR A 306 18.67 -8.19 -22.41
CA TYR A 306 19.71 -8.52 -21.44
C TYR A 306 20.21 -9.97 -21.67
N ILE A 307 21.50 -10.10 -21.91
CA ILE A 307 22.15 -11.41 -22.10
C ILE A 307 22.49 -11.95 -20.71
N THR A 308 21.84 -13.05 -20.36
CA THR A 308 22.10 -13.73 -19.07
C THR A 308 23.54 -14.25 -19.03
N PRO A 309 24.31 -13.89 -18.00
CA PRO A 309 25.67 -14.36 -17.85
C PRO A 309 25.75 -15.88 -17.65
N GLU A 310 26.78 -16.52 -18.23
CA GLU A 310 27.00 -17.96 -18.03
C GLU A 310 27.36 -18.32 -16.58
N SER A 311 27.97 -17.37 -15.83
CA SER A 311 28.33 -17.56 -14.44
C SER A 311 27.66 -16.53 -13.55
N GLN A 312 27.39 -16.91 -12.31
CA GLN A 312 26.76 -16.05 -11.33
C GLN A 312 27.61 -14.80 -11.03
N ILE A 313 27.04 -13.62 -11.23
CA ILE A 313 27.70 -12.34 -10.95
C ILE A 313 27.60 -12.02 -9.45
N ARG A 314 28.67 -11.49 -8.88
CA ARG A 314 28.64 -10.95 -7.51
C ARG A 314 27.69 -9.76 -7.43
N THR A 315 26.79 -9.76 -6.44
CA THR A 315 25.79 -8.73 -6.22
C THR A 315 26.39 -7.31 -6.24
N VAL A 316 27.50 -7.10 -5.50
CA VAL A 316 28.18 -5.78 -5.43
C VAL A 316 28.70 -5.32 -6.80
N THR A 317 29.24 -6.24 -7.60
CA THR A 317 29.75 -5.93 -8.95
C THR A 317 28.61 -5.53 -9.88
N PHE A 318 27.48 -6.24 -9.80
CA PHE A 318 26.29 -5.91 -10.60
C PHE A 318 25.76 -4.51 -10.28
N PHE A 319 25.57 -4.17 -9.01
CA PHE A 319 25.03 -2.86 -8.63
C PHE A 319 25.97 -1.67 -8.93
N LYS A 320 27.26 -1.93 -9.18
CA LYS A 320 28.21 -0.95 -9.71
C LYS A 320 28.21 -0.85 -11.23
N SER A 321 27.62 -1.81 -11.93
CA SER A 321 27.54 -1.83 -13.40
C SER A 321 26.41 -0.92 -13.91
N LEU A 322 26.49 -0.50 -15.17
CA LEU A 322 25.46 0.33 -15.80
C LEU A 322 24.06 -0.31 -15.81
N PRO A 323 23.89 -1.63 -16.11
CA PRO A 323 22.60 -2.29 -15.99
C PRO A 323 22.03 -2.27 -14.56
N GLY A 324 22.87 -2.55 -13.56
CA GLY A 324 22.48 -2.54 -12.16
C GLY A 324 22.01 -1.16 -11.69
N ILE A 325 22.72 -0.09 -12.08
CA ILE A 325 22.35 1.30 -11.77
C ILE A 325 21.01 1.65 -12.45
N LYS A 326 20.86 1.33 -13.76
CA LYS A 326 19.60 1.59 -14.51
C LYS A 326 18.40 0.90 -13.88
N LEU A 327 18.51 -0.40 -13.57
CA LEU A 327 17.42 -1.17 -12.95
C LEU A 327 17.10 -0.65 -11.55
N SER A 328 18.12 -0.30 -10.76
CA SER A 328 17.94 0.31 -9.43
C SER A 328 17.17 1.62 -9.50
N PHE A 329 17.53 2.48 -10.45
CA PHE A 329 16.87 3.76 -10.67
C PHE A 329 15.41 3.58 -11.08
N VAL A 330 15.14 2.67 -12.00
CA VAL A 330 13.78 2.38 -12.46
C VAL A 330 12.92 1.82 -11.34
N LEU A 331 13.42 0.86 -10.56
CA LEU A 331 12.67 0.30 -9.43
C LEU A 331 12.43 1.32 -8.32
N PHE A 332 13.38 2.21 -8.07
CA PHE A 332 13.20 3.33 -7.15
C PHE A 332 12.04 4.23 -7.61
N PHE A 333 12.05 4.68 -8.88
CA PHE A 333 11.01 5.57 -9.39
C PHE A 333 9.66 4.89 -9.55
N LEU A 334 9.62 3.61 -9.87
CA LEU A 334 8.38 2.82 -9.88
C LEU A 334 7.72 2.84 -8.50
N ALA A 335 8.50 2.58 -7.46
CA ALA A 335 8.02 2.62 -6.09
C ALA A 335 7.70 4.05 -5.62
N PHE A 336 8.48 5.05 -6.02
CA PHE A 336 8.24 6.46 -5.75
C PHE A 336 6.86 6.90 -6.25
N PHE A 337 6.55 6.63 -7.51
CA PHE A 337 5.23 6.91 -8.06
C PHE A 337 4.13 6.05 -7.43
N GLY A 338 4.46 4.83 -7.00
CA GLY A 338 3.57 3.98 -6.20
C GLY A 338 3.15 4.63 -4.88
N GLY A 339 4.11 5.22 -4.15
CA GLY A 339 3.83 5.98 -2.92
C GLY A 339 2.97 7.21 -3.16
N MET A 340 3.26 7.96 -4.22
CA MET A 340 2.44 9.11 -4.64
C MET A 340 1.03 8.72 -5.12
N TYR A 341 0.84 7.48 -5.57
CA TYR A 341 -0.45 6.96 -6.03
C TYR A 341 -1.35 6.52 -4.87
N ILE A 342 -0.80 5.73 -3.91
CA ILE A 342 -1.61 5.08 -2.88
C ILE A 342 -2.07 6.03 -1.77
N VAL A 343 -1.21 6.98 -1.36
CA VAL A 343 -1.49 7.89 -0.22
C VAL A 343 -2.75 8.73 -0.44
N PRO A 344 -2.90 9.46 -1.57
CA PRO A 344 -4.10 10.27 -1.79
C PRO A 344 -5.36 9.43 -1.92
N LEU A 345 -5.28 8.21 -2.47
CA LEU A 345 -6.43 7.32 -2.59
C LEU A 345 -6.90 6.80 -1.21
N ASN A 346 -5.96 6.41 -0.33
CA ASN A 346 -6.31 5.99 1.02
C ASN A 346 -6.93 7.15 1.83
N ALA A 347 -6.35 8.34 1.77
CA ALA A 347 -6.88 9.52 2.45
C ALA A 347 -8.26 9.91 1.89
N PHE A 348 -8.44 9.88 0.57
CA PHE A 348 -9.71 10.16 -0.09
C PHE A 348 -10.79 9.15 0.29
N LEU A 349 -10.45 7.85 0.30
CA LEU A 349 -11.37 6.80 0.75
C LEU A 349 -11.84 7.05 2.18
N GLN A 350 -10.93 7.37 3.09
CA GLN A 350 -11.20 7.62 4.50
C GLN A 350 -12.06 8.89 4.71
N ASN A 351 -11.82 9.92 3.90
CA ASN A 351 -12.55 11.18 3.99
C ASN A 351 -13.97 11.07 3.40
N LYS A 352 -14.12 10.44 2.23
CA LYS A 352 -15.42 10.32 1.52
C LYS A 352 -16.31 9.21 2.03
N ALA A 353 -15.74 8.20 2.71
CA ALA A 353 -16.53 7.11 3.24
C ALA A 353 -17.43 7.57 4.40
N PRO A 354 -18.74 7.22 4.39
CA PRO A 354 -19.61 7.52 5.51
C PRO A 354 -19.04 6.94 6.81
N LYS A 355 -18.87 7.78 7.82
CA LYS A 355 -18.22 7.40 9.12
C LYS A 355 -18.87 6.15 9.75
N LYS A 356 -20.19 5.96 9.54
CA LYS A 356 -20.95 4.78 10.00
C LYS A 356 -20.49 3.45 9.39
N TYR A 357 -19.93 3.46 8.18
CA TYR A 357 -19.60 2.26 7.40
C TYR A 357 -18.13 2.20 7.02
N LEU A 358 -17.30 3.06 7.61
CA LEU A 358 -15.91 3.21 7.20
C LEU A 358 -15.13 1.90 7.30
N ALA A 359 -15.23 1.18 8.40
CA ALA A 359 -14.52 -0.09 8.56
C ALA A 359 -15.07 -1.17 7.61
N THR A 360 -16.37 -1.20 7.37
CA THR A 360 -16.99 -2.07 6.36
C THR A 360 -16.48 -1.75 4.95
N ILE A 361 -16.32 -0.48 4.58
CA ILE A 361 -15.79 -0.05 3.28
C ILE A 361 -14.32 -0.43 3.13
N ILE A 362 -13.51 -0.21 4.16
CA ILE A 362 -12.09 -0.62 4.17
C ILE A 362 -11.97 -2.15 4.07
N ALA A 363 -12.84 -2.89 4.74
CA ALA A 363 -12.90 -4.35 4.63
C ALA A 363 -13.20 -4.79 3.19
N GLY A 364 -14.10 -4.10 2.52
CA GLY A 364 -14.39 -4.35 1.11
C GLY A 364 -13.23 -4.00 0.19
N ASN A 365 -12.47 -2.95 0.50
CA ASN A 365 -11.20 -2.67 -0.19
C ASN A 365 -10.22 -3.85 -0.06
N ASN A 366 -10.08 -4.44 1.14
CA ASN A 366 -9.20 -5.60 1.34
C ASN A 366 -9.66 -6.82 0.52
N ILE A 367 -10.99 -7.06 0.43
CA ILE A 367 -11.54 -8.14 -0.40
C ILE A 367 -11.21 -7.90 -1.87
N MET A 368 -11.44 -6.69 -2.38
CA MET A 368 -11.14 -6.34 -3.77
C MET A 368 -9.65 -6.41 -4.07
N ASN A 369 -8.79 -6.01 -3.13
CA ASN A 369 -7.34 -6.16 -3.25
C ASN A 369 -6.93 -7.63 -3.36
N ALA A 370 -7.47 -8.51 -2.50
CA ALA A 370 -7.18 -9.94 -2.54
C ALA A 370 -7.64 -10.58 -3.87
N VAL A 371 -8.84 -10.24 -4.35
CA VAL A 371 -9.36 -10.67 -5.65
C VAL A 371 -8.46 -10.18 -6.79
N GLY A 372 -8.08 -8.91 -6.77
CA GLY A 372 -7.19 -8.32 -7.77
C GLY A 372 -5.84 -9.04 -7.82
N ILE A 373 -5.21 -9.27 -6.68
CA ILE A 373 -3.93 -9.99 -6.57
C ILE A 373 -4.05 -11.39 -7.18
N VAL A 374 -5.09 -12.15 -6.82
CA VAL A 374 -5.29 -13.52 -7.32
C VAL A 374 -5.52 -13.53 -8.83
N ILE A 375 -6.40 -12.68 -9.35
CA ILE A 375 -6.69 -12.60 -10.80
C ILE A 375 -5.43 -12.24 -11.58
N PHE A 376 -4.72 -11.17 -11.18
CA PHE A 376 -3.51 -10.73 -11.89
C PHE A 376 -2.40 -11.78 -11.84
N SER A 377 -2.19 -12.41 -10.68
CA SER A 377 -1.22 -13.52 -10.58
C SER A 377 -1.58 -14.71 -11.47
N ALA A 378 -2.87 -15.07 -11.53
CA ALA A 378 -3.33 -16.15 -12.41
C ALA A 378 -3.15 -15.80 -13.91
N VAL A 379 -3.42 -14.55 -14.30
CA VAL A 379 -3.17 -14.07 -15.66
C VAL A 379 -1.69 -14.15 -16.01
N VAL A 380 -0.79 -13.69 -15.15
CA VAL A 380 0.66 -13.76 -15.37
C VAL A 380 1.13 -15.21 -15.51
N LEU A 381 0.65 -16.12 -14.66
CA LEU A 381 0.95 -17.55 -14.78
C LEU A 381 0.43 -18.15 -16.12
N GLY A 382 -0.75 -17.73 -16.56
CA GLY A 382 -1.31 -18.12 -17.86
C GLY A 382 -0.43 -17.63 -19.02
N LEU A 383 0.04 -16.39 -18.96
CA LEU A 383 0.92 -15.79 -19.97
C LEU A 383 2.26 -16.54 -20.07
N PHE A 384 2.88 -16.89 -18.95
CA PHE A 384 4.10 -17.74 -18.97
C PHE A 384 3.86 -19.10 -19.62
N LYS A 385 2.70 -19.75 -19.38
CA LYS A 385 2.37 -21.05 -19.99
C LYS A 385 2.21 -20.98 -21.51
N ILE A 386 1.81 -19.85 -22.08
CA ILE A 386 1.69 -19.64 -23.53
C ILE A 386 2.95 -19.04 -24.17
N GLY A 387 4.07 -18.98 -23.41
CA GLY A 387 5.38 -18.64 -23.93
C GLY A 387 5.83 -17.19 -23.79
N PHE A 388 5.08 -16.34 -23.05
CA PHE A 388 5.57 -15.00 -22.71
C PHE A 388 6.75 -15.10 -21.76
N ILE A 389 7.73 -14.22 -21.96
CA ILE A 389 8.88 -14.10 -21.07
C ILE A 389 8.67 -12.95 -20.08
N LEU A 390 9.54 -12.86 -19.07
CA LEU A 390 9.44 -11.86 -18.00
C LEU A 390 9.37 -10.41 -18.53
N SER A 391 10.18 -10.09 -19.54
CA SER A 391 10.18 -8.75 -20.13
C SER A 391 8.85 -8.41 -20.79
N ASP A 392 8.19 -9.37 -21.45
CA ASP A 392 6.88 -9.17 -22.06
C ASP A 392 5.82 -8.84 -21.01
N ILE A 393 5.91 -9.44 -19.82
CA ILE A 393 5.03 -9.12 -18.69
C ILE A 393 5.19 -7.64 -18.28
N PHE A 394 6.42 -7.12 -18.18
CA PHE A 394 6.65 -5.71 -17.89
C PHE A 394 6.09 -4.79 -18.98
N PHE A 395 6.20 -5.19 -20.25
CA PHE A 395 5.61 -4.44 -21.37
C PHE A 395 4.08 -4.41 -21.28
N LEU A 396 3.43 -5.54 -21.06
CA LEU A 396 1.97 -5.62 -20.89
C LEU A 396 1.49 -4.77 -19.70
N ILE A 397 2.20 -4.84 -18.58
CA ILE A 397 1.90 -4.00 -17.41
C ILE A 397 1.99 -2.52 -17.78
N SER A 398 3.01 -2.10 -18.53
CA SER A 398 3.15 -0.70 -18.94
C SER A 398 1.98 -0.21 -19.78
N ILE A 399 1.51 -1.03 -20.74
CA ILE A 399 0.33 -0.72 -21.56
C ILE A 399 -0.92 -0.60 -20.69
N ILE A 400 -1.13 -1.55 -19.77
CA ILE A 400 -2.30 -1.53 -18.88
C ILE A 400 -2.25 -0.28 -17.97
N CYS A 401 -1.07 0.08 -17.44
CA CYS A 401 -0.90 1.33 -16.68
C CYS A 401 -1.27 2.57 -17.49
N LEU A 402 -0.88 2.63 -18.76
CA LEU A 402 -1.28 3.73 -19.64
C LEU A 402 -2.80 3.76 -19.86
N CYS A 403 -3.42 2.60 -20.12
CA CYS A 403 -4.88 2.52 -20.26
C CYS A 403 -5.61 2.97 -18.98
N VAL A 404 -5.13 2.52 -17.82
CA VAL A 404 -5.66 2.94 -16.51
C VAL A 404 -5.48 4.44 -16.31
N SER A 405 -4.33 5.01 -16.68
CA SER A 405 -4.08 6.45 -16.60
C SER A 405 -5.03 7.26 -17.49
N LEU A 406 -5.22 6.82 -18.73
CA LEU A 406 -6.19 7.44 -19.65
C LEU A 406 -7.61 7.36 -19.09
N TYR A 407 -8.00 6.21 -18.53
CA TYR A 407 -9.31 6.06 -17.88
C TYR A 407 -9.48 7.02 -16.69
N ILE A 408 -8.46 7.15 -15.83
CA ILE A 408 -8.50 8.11 -14.70
C ILE A 408 -8.64 9.54 -15.21
N LEU A 409 -7.97 9.91 -16.32
CA LEU A 409 -8.10 11.23 -16.93
C LEU A 409 -9.51 11.51 -17.48
N THR A 410 -10.26 10.49 -17.91
CA THR A 410 -11.67 10.69 -18.29
C THR A 410 -12.57 10.96 -17.09
N ILE A 411 -12.20 10.46 -15.91
CA ILE A 411 -12.97 10.66 -14.66
C ILE A 411 -12.63 12.02 -14.03
N ILE A 412 -11.35 12.41 -14.07
CA ILE A 412 -10.82 13.64 -13.47
C ILE A 412 -9.96 14.38 -14.51
N PRO A 413 -10.57 14.98 -15.54
CA PRO A 413 -9.83 15.56 -16.67
C PRO A 413 -8.90 16.71 -16.27
N ASP A 414 -9.28 17.47 -15.25
CA ASP A 414 -8.51 18.63 -14.77
C ASP A 414 -7.36 18.22 -13.79
N ALA A 415 -7.28 16.92 -13.38
CA ALA A 415 -6.31 16.50 -12.39
C ALA A 415 -4.86 16.57 -12.89
N LEU A 416 -4.59 16.17 -14.12
CA LEU A 416 -3.24 16.18 -14.69
C LEU A 416 -2.69 17.59 -14.89
N PRO A 417 -3.37 18.51 -15.62
CA PRO A 417 -2.90 19.90 -15.73
C PRO A 417 -2.72 20.56 -14.37
N ARG A 418 -3.63 20.30 -13.46
CA ARG A 418 -3.60 20.83 -12.10
C ARG A 418 -2.41 20.31 -11.30
N SER A 419 -2.16 18.99 -11.30
CA SER A 419 -1.03 18.38 -10.59
C SER A 419 0.32 18.86 -11.16
N MET A 420 0.43 19.01 -12.48
CA MET A 420 1.61 19.58 -13.11
C MET A 420 1.82 21.04 -12.70
N ALA A 421 0.76 21.86 -12.78
CA ALA A 421 0.84 23.26 -12.37
C ALA A 421 1.20 23.40 -10.86
N GLN A 422 0.58 22.64 -10.00
CA GLN A 422 0.92 22.59 -8.57
C GLN A 422 2.38 22.20 -8.33
N SER A 423 2.88 21.17 -9.03
CA SER A 423 4.27 20.71 -8.90
C SER A 423 5.25 21.79 -9.35
N ILE A 424 5.03 22.39 -10.52
CA ILE A 424 5.89 23.43 -11.07
C ILE A 424 5.87 24.68 -10.18
N LEU A 425 4.68 25.15 -9.80
CA LEU A 425 4.53 26.33 -8.96
C LEU A 425 5.14 26.12 -7.58
N SER A 426 4.96 24.92 -6.99
CA SER A 426 5.55 24.59 -5.68
C SER A 426 7.08 24.47 -5.72
N LEU A 427 7.66 24.12 -6.87
CA LEU A 427 9.10 24.05 -7.07
C LEU A 427 9.73 25.45 -7.22
N ILE A 428 9.06 26.34 -7.97
CA ILE A 428 9.56 27.70 -8.29
C ILE A 428 9.27 28.67 -7.15
N PHE A 429 8.09 28.58 -6.54
CA PHE A 429 7.61 29.48 -5.52
C PHE A 429 7.40 28.78 -4.18
N LYS A 430 7.72 29.47 -3.10
CA LYS A 430 7.39 29.02 -1.75
C LYS A 430 5.88 29.27 -1.50
N MET A 431 5.04 28.35 -1.98
CA MET A 431 3.59 28.46 -1.86
C MET A 431 3.11 28.10 -0.46
N GLU A 432 2.24 28.94 0.11
CA GLU A 432 1.54 28.67 1.36
C GLU A 432 0.05 28.89 1.15
N VAL A 433 -0.75 27.86 1.39
CA VAL A 433 -2.20 27.90 1.21
C VAL A 433 -2.85 27.73 2.58
N THR A 434 -3.56 28.76 3.05
CA THR A 434 -4.24 28.77 4.35
C THR A 434 -5.71 29.14 4.19
N GLY A 435 -6.57 28.70 5.11
CA GLY A 435 -7.98 29.08 5.13
C GLY A 435 -8.90 28.31 4.17
N LEU A 436 -8.47 27.16 3.64
CA LEU A 436 -9.33 26.31 2.78
C LEU A 436 -10.61 25.84 3.46
N GLU A 437 -10.58 25.71 4.79
CA GLU A 437 -11.76 25.41 5.62
C GLU A 437 -12.87 26.47 5.50
N ASN A 438 -12.52 27.72 5.20
CA ASN A 438 -13.50 28.77 4.98
C ASN A 438 -14.24 28.59 3.63
N TYR A 439 -13.53 28.08 2.61
CA TYR A 439 -14.15 27.75 1.33
C TYR A 439 -15.19 26.62 1.50
N GLU A 440 -14.85 25.58 2.27
CA GLU A 440 -15.80 24.48 2.55
C GLU A 440 -17.02 24.94 3.35
N LYS A 441 -16.84 25.83 4.32
CA LYS A 441 -17.92 26.42 5.12
C LYS A 441 -18.86 27.31 4.28
N ALA A 442 -18.36 27.94 3.24
CA ALA A 442 -19.15 28.84 2.38
C ALA A 442 -20.19 28.11 1.51
N GLY A 443 -20.07 26.77 1.36
CA GLY A 443 -21.07 25.93 0.69
C GLY A 443 -20.89 25.83 -0.82
N LYS A 444 -21.95 25.42 -1.55
CA LYS A 444 -21.86 25.05 -2.97
C LYS A 444 -21.86 26.25 -3.96
N ARG A 445 -22.22 27.43 -3.52
CA ARG A 445 -22.28 28.63 -4.38
C ARG A 445 -21.38 29.71 -3.77
N VAL A 446 -20.16 29.78 -4.27
CA VAL A 446 -19.12 30.67 -3.73
C VAL A 446 -18.63 31.60 -4.83
N LEU A 447 -18.55 32.90 -4.53
CA LEU A 447 -17.83 33.89 -5.34
C LEU A 447 -16.50 34.17 -4.66
N ILE A 448 -15.41 33.85 -5.38
CA ILE A 448 -14.05 34.13 -4.91
C ILE A 448 -13.57 35.44 -5.52
N ILE A 449 -13.24 36.40 -4.66
CA ILE A 449 -12.66 37.67 -5.08
C ILE A 449 -11.19 37.67 -4.59
N ALA A 450 -10.26 37.83 -5.52
CA ALA A 450 -8.84 37.87 -5.22
C ALA A 450 -8.20 39.15 -5.74
N ASN A 451 -7.16 39.63 -5.06
CA ASN A 451 -6.31 40.69 -5.57
C ASN A 451 -5.65 40.24 -6.87
N HIS A 452 -5.63 41.11 -7.88
CA HIS A 452 -5.00 40.78 -9.15
C HIS A 452 -3.70 41.58 -9.27
N THR A 453 -2.59 40.90 -8.98
CA THR A 453 -1.24 41.48 -8.98
C THR A 453 -0.33 40.89 -10.06
N SER A 454 -0.69 39.70 -10.58
CA SER A 454 0.11 38.96 -11.54
C SER A 454 -0.77 38.18 -12.54
N LEU A 455 -0.28 37.95 -13.75
CA LEU A 455 -0.90 37.05 -14.72
C LEU A 455 -0.97 35.61 -14.22
N LEU A 456 -0.17 35.24 -13.22
CA LEU A 456 -0.19 33.93 -12.59
C LEU A 456 -1.33 33.75 -11.57
N ASP A 457 -2.01 34.82 -11.15
CA ASP A 457 -3.02 34.73 -10.08
C ASP A 457 -4.14 33.76 -10.42
N GLY A 458 -4.64 33.79 -11.66
CA GLY A 458 -5.65 32.86 -12.13
C GLY A 458 -5.16 31.41 -12.11
N LEU A 459 -3.93 31.15 -12.52
CA LEU A 459 -3.31 29.81 -12.51
C LEU A 459 -3.08 29.33 -11.07
N LEU A 460 -2.61 30.22 -10.19
CA LEU A 460 -2.40 29.91 -8.77
C LEU A 460 -3.72 29.51 -8.11
N VAL A 461 -4.75 30.32 -8.24
CA VAL A 461 -6.07 30.02 -7.66
C VAL A 461 -6.66 28.74 -8.28
N ALA A 462 -6.64 28.58 -9.62
CA ALA A 462 -7.13 27.38 -10.29
C ALA A 462 -6.40 26.10 -9.83
N SER A 463 -5.10 26.20 -9.58
CA SER A 463 -4.28 25.05 -9.22
C SER A 463 -4.49 24.57 -7.78
N PHE A 464 -4.67 25.51 -6.83
CA PHE A 464 -4.67 25.19 -5.40
C PHE A 464 -6.07 25.13 -4.75
N MET A 465 -7.15 25.56 -5.45
CA MET A 465 -8.51 25.42 -4.93
C MET A 465 -9.02 23.97 -5.07
N PRO A 466 -9.86 23.47 -4.14
CA PRO A 466 -10.34 22.08 -4.17
C PRO A 466 -11.18 21.73 -5.39
N GLU A 467 -12.00 22.66 -5.88
CA GLU A 467 -12.95 22.45 -6.98
C GLU A 467 -12.57 23.23 -8.24
N LYS A 468 -13.24 22.89 -9.35
CA LYS A 468 -13.06 23.59 -10.63
C LYS A 468 -13.72 24.96 -10.57
N LEU A 469 -12.92 26.00 -10.80
CA LEU A 469 -13.36 27.38 -10.80
C LEU A 469 -13.79 27.83 -12.20
N ILE A 470 -14.79 28.70 -12.26
CA ILE A 470 -15.16 29.47 -13.44
C ILE A 470 -14.66 30.89 -13.25
N PHE A 471 -13.79 31.33 -14.16
CA PHE A 471 -13.20 32.66 -14.09
C PHE A 471 -14.03 33.66 -14.87
N ALA A 472 -14.37 34.78 -14.24
CA ALA A 472 -14.85 35.97 -14.94
C ALA A 472 -13.65 36.81 -15.38
N ILE A 473 -13.43 36.92 -16.69
CA ILE A 473 -12.34 37.67 -17.27
C ILE A 473 -12.86 38.77 -18.21
N ASN A 474 -12.10 39.84 -18.29
CA ASN A 474 -12.40 40.92 -19.25
C ASN A 474 -12.26 40.39 -20.68
N THR A 475 -13.33 40.54 -21.49
CA THR A 475 -13.39 40.06 -22.86
C THR A 475 -12.33 40.67 -23.79
N THR A 476 -11.85 41.89 -23.49
CA THR A 476 -10.78 42.57 -24.21
C THR A 476 -9.44 41.86 -24.03
N ILE A 477 -9.20 41.31 -22.83
CA ILE A 477 -7.98 40.53 -22.52
C ILE A 477 -8.12 39.12 -23.10
N ALA A 478 -9.30 38.51 -23.01
CA ALA A 478 -9.56 37.17 -23.56
C ALA A 478 -9.37 37.08 -25.08
N LYS A 479 -9.58 38.16 -25.81
CA LYS A 479 -9.36 38.21 -27.27
C LYS A 479 -7.88 38.33 -27.69
N LYS A 480 -6.98 38.64 -26.75
CA LYS A 480 -5.52 38.73 -27.00
C LYS A 480 -4.76 37.43 -26.77
N TRP A 481 -5.47 36.40 -26.20
CA TRP A 481 -4.99 35.06 -25.98
C TRP A 481 -5.80 34.05 -26.81
#